data_cfff0bdb3e8e05ae2757ccec70e2b796
#
_entry.id   cfff0bdb3e8e05ae2757ccec70e2b796
#
_cell.length_a   1.000
_cell.length_b   1.000
_cell.length_c   1.000
_cell.angle_alpha   90.00
_cell.angle_beta   90.00
_cell.angle_gamma   90.00
#
_symmetry.space_group_name_H-M   'P 1'
#
loop_
_entity.id
_entity.type
_entity.pdbx_description
1 polymer ?
#
loop_
_entity_poly.entity_id
_entity_poly.type
_entity_poly.pdbx_seq_one_letter_code
_entity_poly.pdbx_strand_id
1 'polypeptide(L)'
;PTLSSAASDVYKRQDIFASNKKIGGILCESKIKDKSIKKMIIGIGLNVNETVEEHPQNIQDYISTMYSITNHAHQRELIVAEFLNSFEKWMNKIEDEPAKIVETWNAHCMHIKKSISFFDKGKKNEGTFVGLNDEGFAKIDINGKIETFNSINIT
;
A
#
# COMPACT_ATOMS: atom_id res chain seq x y z
N PRO A 1 1.63 27.46 -3.82
CA PRO A 1 1.40 26.26 -4.62
C PRO A 1 0.54 25.31 -3.82
N THR A 2 -0.73 25.33 -4.12
CA THR A 2 -1.74 24.44 -3.53
C THR A 2 -1.46 23.03 -4.01
N LEU A 3 -1.16 22.11 -3.08
CA LEU A 3 -1.14 20.69 -3.32
C LEU A 3 -2.53 20.30 -3.80
N SER A 4 -2.61 19.80 -5.03
CA SER A 4 -3.85 19.38 -5.65
C SER A 4 -4.49 18.27 -4.84
N SER A 5 -5.79 18.39 -4.54
CA SER A 5 -6.63 17.43 -3.83
C SER A 5 -6.73 16.05 -4.49
N ALA A 6 -6.06 15.81 -5.61
CA ALA A 6 -5.94 14.50 -6.27
C ALA A 6 -5.01 13.51 -5.53
N ALA A 7 -4.27 13.97 -4.51
CA ALA A 7 -3.38 13.10 -3.73
C ALA A 7 -4.10 12.28 -2.64
N SER A 8 -5.39 12.57 -2.35
CA SER A 8 -6.10 11.90 -1.25
C SER A 8 -6.66 10.52 -1.59
N ASP A 9 -6.61 10.09 -2.85
CA ASP A 9 -7.41 8.96 -3.33
C ASP A 9 -6.66 7.61 -3.49
N VAL A 10 -5.36 7.55 -3.15
CA VAL A 10 -4.55 6.33 -3.34
C VAL A 10 -4.29 5.59 -2.01
N TYR A 11 -4.96 5.95 -0.95
CA TYR A 11 -4.56 5.72 0.45
C TYR A 11 -4.47 4.27 0.92
N LYS A 12 -5.22 3.31 0.39
CA LYS A 12 -5.25 1.96 1.02
C LYS A 12 -4.35 0.90 0.38
N ARG A 13 -3.86 1.12 -0.84
CA ARG A 13 -2.86 0.21 -1.46
C ARG A 13 -1.45 0.42 -0.94
N GLN A 14 -1.23 1.49 -0.19
CA GLN A 14 0.07 1.91 0.33
C GLN A 14 0.19 1.74 1.85
N ASP A 15 -0.84 1.25 2.50
CA ASP A 15 -0.82 0.99 3.93
C ASP A 15 -0.12 -0.36 4.21
N ILE A 16 0.73 -0.36 5.25
CA ILE A 16 1.42 -1.55 5.72
C ILE A 16 0.70 -2.05 6.97
N PHE A 17 0.26 -3.29 6.94
CA PHE A 17 -0.48 -3.93 8.03
C PHE A 17 0.32 -5.07 8.65
N ALA A 18 0.22 -5.20 9.96
CA ALA A 18 0.63 -6.38 10.71
C ALA A 18 -0.40 -6.63 11.82
N SER A 19 -0.76 -7.90 12.06
CA SER A 19 -1.76 -8.29 13.06
C SER A 19 -3.10 -7.54 12.91
N ASN A 20 -3.54 -7.32 11.66
CA ASN A 20 -4.76 -6.59 11.27
C ASN A 20 -4.79 -5.10 11.68
N LYS A 21 -3.67 -4.54 12.11
CA LYS A 21 -3.54 -3.10 12.40
C LYS A 21 -2.50 -2.46 11.49
N LYS A 22 -2.70 -1.19 11.17
CA LYS A 22 -1.76 -0.43 10.36
C LYS A 22 -0.50 -0.12 11.17
N ILE A 23 0.66 -0.51 10.65
CA ILE A 23 1.97 -0.22 11.25
C ILE A 23 2.77 0.80 10.44
N GLY A 24 2.27 1.22 9.29
CA GLY A 24 2.98 2.17 8.45
C GLY A 24 2.24 2.47 7.16
N GLY A 25 2.89 3.25 6.31
CA GLY A 25 2.37 3.59 4.99
C GLY A 25 3.48 3.99 4.03
N ILE A 26 3.17 3.93 2.75
CA ILE A 26 4.06 4.29 1.64
C ILE A 26 3.40 5.42 0.87
N LEU A 27 4.14 6.45 0.52
CA LEU A 27 3.71 7.53 -0.36
C LEU A 27 4.62 7.58 -1.59
N CYS A 28 4.03 7.48 -2.78
CA CYS A 28 4.77 7.59 -4.02
C CYS A 28 4.36 8.85 -4.78
N GLU A 29 5.32 9.70 -5.11
CA GLU A 29 5.14 10.86 -5.97
C GLU A 29 5.99 10.71 -7.23
N SER A 30 5.41 10.94 -8.40
CA SER A 30 6.12 10.82 -9.67
C SER A 30 6.01 12.08 -10.51
N LYS A 31 7.10 12.43 -11.21
CA LYS A 31 7.11 13.44 -12.26
C LYS A 31 7.16 12.73 -13.62
N ILE A 32 6.08 12.88 -14.38
CA ILE A 32 5.95 12.30 -15.72
C ILE A 32 6.21 13.39 -16.76
N LYS A 33 7.03 13.10 -17.76
CA LYS A 33 7.26 13.93 -18.95
C LYS A 33 7.35 13.01 -20.16
N ASP A 34 6.66 13.36 -21.25
CA ASP A 34 6.66 12.61 -22.51
C ASP A 34 6.31 11.12 -22.31
N LYS A 35 5.28 10.83 -21.49
CA LYS A 35 4.83 9.48 -21.10
C LYS A 35 5.88 8.63 -20.36
N SER A 36 6.99 9.22 -19.92
CA SER A 36 8.04 8.55 -19.16
C SER A 36 8.14 9.12 -17.75
N ILE A 37 8.35 8.26 -16.77
CA ILE A 37 8.66 8.66 -15.40
C ILE A 37 10.09 9.22 -15.39
N LYS A 38 10.22 10.52 -15.08
CA LYS A 38 11.52 11.20 -14.99
C LYS A 38 12.08 11.22 -13.58
N LYS A 39 11.20 11.17 -12.59
CA LYS A 39 11.56 11.15 -11.18
C LYS A 39 10.45 10.47 -10.39
N MET A 40 10.82 9.66 -9.43
CA MET A 40 9.93 9.11 -8.42
C MET A 40 10.53 9.39 -7.04
N ILE A 41 9.67 9.82 -6.11
CA ILE A 41 10.00 9.95 -4.70
C ILE A 41 9.12 8.95 -3.97
N ILE A 42 9.74 8.11 -3.14
CA ILE A 42 9.05 7.12 -2.32
C ILE A 42 9.30 7.49 -0.86
N GLY A 43 8.25 7.90 -0.16
CA GLY A 43 8.27 8.13 1.27
C GLY A 43 7.70 6.90 2.00
N ILE A 44 8.36 6.46 3.07
CA ILE A 44 7.92 5.35 3.89
C ILE A 44 7.86 5.80 5.34
N GLY A 45 6.68 5.68 5.95
CA GLY A 45 6.49 5.87 7.38
C GLY A 45 6.22 4.53 8.05
N LEU A 46 6.95 4.21 9.12
CA LEU A 46 6.78 2.97 9.87
C LEU A 46 6.75 3.27 11.36
N ASN A 47 5.74 2.78 12.05
CA ASN A 47 5.63 2.87 13.51
C ASN A 47 6.54 1.79 14.11
N VAL A 48 7.64 2.18 14.75
CA VAL A 48 8.68 1.24 15.18
C VAL A 48 8.66 1.02 16.69
N ASN A 49 9.14 1.98 17.46
CA ASN A 49 9.42 1.80 18.88
C ASN A 49 8.49 2.57 19.82
N GLU A 50 7.67 3.45 19.30
CA GLU A 50 6.63 4.15 20.04
C GLU A 50 5.58 3.18 20.55
N THR A 51 4.89 3.52 21.63
CA THR A 51 3.71 2.78 22.10
C THR A 51 2.46 3.30 21.37
N VAL A 52 1.38 2.52 21.37
CA VAL A 52 0.12 2.93 20.72
C VAL A 52 -0.48 4.16 21.40
N GLU A 53 -0.27 4.29 22.72
CA GLU A 53 -0.77 5.39 23.55
C GLU A 53 -0.10 6.73 23.24
N GLU A 54 1.08 6.73 22.63
CA GLU A 54 1.76 7.95 22.18
C GLU A 54 1.12 8.57 20.93
N HIS A 55 0.25 7.83 20.25
CA HIS A 55 -0.49 8.30 19.09
C HIS A 55 -1.83 8.96 19.49
N PRO A 56 -2.40 9.82 18.62
CA PRO A 56 -3.72 10.42 18.87
C PRO A 56 -4.80 9.37 19.14
N GLN A 57 -5.62 9.60 20.16
CA GLN A 57 -6.60 8.64 20.66
C GLN A 57 -7.57 8.13 19.57
N ASN A 58 -7.93 8.97 18.62
CA ASN A 58 -8.86 8.64 17.53
C ASN A 58 -8.32 7.64 16.50
N ILE A 59 -7.02 7.32 16.54
CA ILE A 59 -6.41 6.34 15.63
C ILE A 59 -5.84 5.11 16.33
N GLN A 60 -5.77 5.09 17.66
CA GLN A 60 -5.15 3.99 18.44
C GLN A 60 -5.78 2.62 18.17
N ASP A 61 -7.09 2.57 17.88
CA ASP A 61 -7.79 1.32 17.58
C ASP A 61 -7.39 0.73 16.21
N TYR A 62 -6.89 1.56 15.30
CA TYR A 62 -6.58 1.18 13.90
C TYR A 62 -5.10 0.96 13.64
N ILE A 63 -4.22 1.45 14.51
CA ILE A 63 -2.77 1.36 14.36
C ILE A 63 -2.14 0.37 15.32
N SER A 64 -0.93 -0.04 15.00
CA SER A 64 0.01 -0.70 15.91
C SER A 64 1.44 -0.24 15.62
N THR A 65 2.39 -0.73 16.39
CA THR A 65 3.82 -0.48 16.22
C THR A 65 4.57 -1.80 16.22
N MET A 66 5.78 -1.82 15.69
CA MET A 66 6.61 -3.01 15.76
C MET A 66 6.88 -3.42 17.20
N TYR A 67 7.13 -2.44 18.08
CA TYR A 67 7.30 -2.68 19.52
C TYR A 67 6.07 -3.35 20.14
N SER A 68 4.86 -2.85 19.88
CA SER A 68 3.63 -3.42 20.44
C SER A 68 3.34 -4.83 19.95
N ILE A 69 3.80 -5.20 18.75
CA ILE A 69 3.61 -6.55 18.18
C ILE A 69 4.66 -7.53 18.71
N THR A 70 5.91 -7.10 18.82
CA THR A 70 7.05 -7.98 19.12
C THR A 70 7.49 -7.95 20.58
N ASN A 71 7.00 -6.96 21.34
CA ASN A 71 7.34 -6.69 22.73
C ASN A 71 8.84 -6.45 22.98
N HIS A 72 9.56 -5.92 21.97
CA HIS A 72 10.95 -5.47 22.12
C HIS A 72 11.25 -4.30 21.20
N ALA A 73 12.23 -3.48 21.61
CA ALA A 73 12.70 -2.35 20.79
C ALA A 73 13.56 -2.82 19.61
N HIS A 74 13.40 -2.15 18.49
CA HIS A 74 14.11 -2.42 17.24
C HIS A 74 15.14 -1.33 16.94
N GLN A 75 16.25 -1.71 16.37
CA GLN A 75 17.25 -0.77 15.84
C GLN A 75 16.75 -0.24 14.50
N ARG A 76 16.39 1.05 14.45
CA ARG A 76 15.82 1.69 13.24
C ARG A 76 16.77 1.62 12.05
N GLU A 77 18.08 1.72 12.30
CA GLU A 77 19.11 1.66 11.29
C GLU A 77 19.15 0.30 10.58
N LEU A 78 18.92 -0.80 11.32
CA LEU A 78 18.83 -2.14 10.73
C LEU A 78 17.57 -2.30 9.88
N ILE A 79 16.44 -1.75 10.33
CA ILE A 79 15.19 -1.76 9.52
C ILE A 79 15.42 -1.04 8.20
N VAL A 80 16.06 0.14 8.22
CA VAL A 80 16.38 0.89 7.01
C VAL A 80 17.32 0.11 6.10
N ALA A 81 18.35 -0.52 6.66
CA ALA A 81 19.31 -1.32 5.90
C ALA A 81 18.62 -2.53 5.23
N GLU A 82 17.78 -3.28 5.95
CA GLU A 82 17.03 -4.40 5.41
C GLU A 82 16.03 -3.97 4.35
N PHE A 83 15.36 -2.82 4.56
CA PHE A 83 14.50 -2.25 3.54
C PHE A 83 15.27 -1.93 2.26
N LEU A 84 16.39 -1.22 2.34
CA LEU A 84 17.19 -0.84 1.18
C LEU A 84 17.72 -2.07 0.42
N ASN A 85 18.21 -3.08 1.13
CA ASN A 85 18.65 -4.34 0.53
C ASN A 85 17.52 -5.08 -0.19
N SER A 86 16.34 -5.10 0.43
CA SER A 86 15.17 -5.72 -0.19
C SER A 86 14.65 -4.91 -1.37
N PHE A 87 14.63 -3.59 -1.25
CA PHE A 87 14.20 -2.69 -2.31
C PHE A 87 15.07 -2.84 -3.56
N GLU A 88 16.40 -2.86 -3.40
CA GLU A 88 17.33 -3.09 -4.51
C GLU A 88 17.05 -4.42 -5.23
N LYS A 89 16.86 -5.51 -4.47
CA LYS A 89 16.49 -6.82 -5.04
C LYS A 89 15.20 -6.77 -5.87
N TRP A 90 14.19 -6.05 -5.39
CA TRP A 90 12.91 -5.92 -6.09
C TRP A 90 13.01 -4.97 -7.29
N MET A 91 13.80 -3.91 -7.19
CA MET A 91 14.06 -3.01 -8.32
C MET A 91 14.69 -3.74 -9.50
N ASN A 92 15.66 -4.64 -9.23
CA ASN A 92 16.27 -5.46 -10.27
C ASN A 92 15.29 -6.43 -10.96
N LYS A 93 14.17 -6.77 -10.29
CA LYS A 93 13.12 -7.63 -10.86
C LYS A 93 12.08 -6.90 -11.71
N ILE A 94 12.04 -5.56 -11.69
CA ILE A 94 11.04 -4.80 -12.43
C ILE A 94 11.14 -5.07 -13.94
N GLU A 95 12.34 -5.19 -14.47
CA GLU A 95 12.57 -5.44 -15.90
C GLU A 95 12.51 -6.93 -16.25
N ASP A 96 13.08 -7.79 -15.41
CA ASP A 96 13.26 -9.21 -15.73
C ASP A 96 12.04 -10.08 -15.34
N GLU A 97 11.41 -9.77 -14.20
CA GLU A 97 10.34 -10.59 -13.61
C GLU A 97 9.15 -9.74 -13.11
N PRO A 98 8.54 -8.84 -13.91
CA PRO A 98 7.48 -7.95 -13.42
C PRO A 98 6.27 -8.70 -12.86
N ALA A 99 5.91 -9.84 -13.44
CA ALA A 99 4.80 -10.68 -12.96
C ALA A 99 5.05 -11.20 -11.53
N LYS A 100 6.32 -11.44 -11.15
CA LYS A 100 6.67 -11.90 -9.80
C LYS A 100 6.38 -10.85 -8.72
N ILE A 101 6.50 -9.57 -9.06
CA ILE A 101 6.17 -8.45 -8.16
C ILE A 101 4.67 -8.48 -7.88
N VAL A 102 3.84 -8.59 -8.92
CA VAL A 102 2.38 -8.63 -8.80
C VAL A 102 1.94 -9.89 -8.04
N GLU A 103 2.50 -11.05 -8.36
CA GLU A 103 2.22 -12.30 -7.65
C GLU A 103 2.53 -12.18 -6.16
N THR A 104 3.72 -11.67 -5.82
CA THR A 104 4.14 -11.50 -4.42
C THR A 104 3.26 -10.50 -3.69
N TRP A 105 2.90 -9.38 -4.33
CA TRP A 105 1.98 -8.41 -3.76
C TRP A 105 0.61 -9.03 -3.49
N ASN A 106 0.05 -9.77 -4.45
CA ASN A 106 -1.23 -10.47 -4.31
C ASN A 106 -1.21 -11.46 -3.14
N ALA A 107 -0.10 -12.19 -2.96
CA ALA A 107 0.05 -13.16 -1.86
C ALA A 107 0.03 -12.50 -0.46
N HIS A 108 0.44 -11.23 -0.35
CA HIS A 108 0.48 -10.49 0.91
C HIS A 108 -0.70 -9.53 1.09
N CYS A 109 -1.56 -9.37 0.09
CA CYS A 109 -2.67 -8.45 0.15
C CYS A 109 -3.80 -8.96 1.05
N MET A 110 -4.09 -8.23 2.12
CA MET A 110 -5.12 -8.61 3.09
C MET A 110 -6.57 -8.55 2.56
N HIS A 111 -6.79 -7.90 1.41
CA HIS A 111 -8.12 -7.73 0.82
C HIS A 111 -8.49 -8.85 -0.18
N ILE A 112 -7.58 -9.74 -0.53
CA ILE A 112 -7.84 -10.84 -1.47
C ILE A 112 -9.05 -11.67 -1.00
N LYS A 113 -9.99 -11.89 -1.92
CA LYS A 113 -11.26 -12.61 -1.72
C LYS A 113 -12.18 -12.00 -0.66
N LYS A 114 -11.94 -10.74 -0.26
CA LYS A 114 -12.85 -10.03 0.64
C LYS A 114 -13.78 -9.10 -0.12
N SER A 115 -15.00 -8.97 0.38
CA SER A 115 -15.91 -7.92 -0.07
C SER A 115 -15.35 -6.56 0.34
N ILE A 116 -15.36 -5.63 -0.60
CA ILE A 116 -14.90 -4.26 -0.41
C ILE A 116 -15.93 -3.29 -0.94
N SER A 117 -16.07 -2.14 -0.26
CA SER A 117 -16.68 -0.95 -0.84
C SER A 117 -15.58 -0.07 -1.40
N PHE A 118 -15.79 0.52 -2.56
CA PHE A 118 -14.81 1.37 -3.19
C PHE A 118 -15.43 2.50 -4.02
N PHE A 119 -14.68 3.57 -4.23
CA PHE A 119 -15.08 4.63 -5.13
C PHE A 119 -14.30 4.53 -6.45
N ASP A 120 -15.03 4.59 -7.55
CA ASP A 120 -14.50 4.81 -8.91
C ASP A 120 -15.16 6.04 -9.49
N LYS A 121 -14.38 7.03 -9.91
CA LYS A 121 -14.85 8.31 -10.49
C LYS A 121 -15.96 8.98 -9.65
N GLY A 122 -15.82 8.93 -8.33
CA GLY A 122 -16.77 9.52 -7.38
C GLY A 122 -18.05 8.69 -7.12
N LYS A 123 -18.22 7.55 -7.79
CA LYS A 123 -19.34 6.63 -7.56
C LYS A 123 -18.94 5.52 -6.61
N LYS A 124 -19.73 5.30 -5.55
CA LYS A 124 -19.55 4.17 -4.63
C LYS A 124 -20.02 2.87 -5.31
N ASN A 125 -19.17 1.86 -5.24
CA ASN A 125 -19.41 0.51 -5.74
C ASN A 125 -19.04 -0.51 -4.68
N GLU A 126 -19.51 -1.75 -4.86
CA GLU A 126 -19.19 -2.89 -4.00
C GLU A 126 -18.80 -4.09 -4.87
N GLY A 127 -17.92 -4.93 -4.37
CA GLY A 127 -17.50 -6.14 -5.05
C GLY A 127 -16.47 -6.93 -4.27
N THR A 128 -16.05 -8.05 -4.79
CA THR A 128 -15.01 -8.88 -4.18
C THR A 128 -13.65 -8.57 -4.81
N PHE A 129 -12.67 -8.18 -3.99
CA PHE A 129 -11.32 -7.91 -4.50
C PHE A 129 -10.62 -9.22 -4.89
N VAL A 130 -10.25 -9.34 -6.16
CA VAL A 130 -9.63 -10.56 -6.72
C VAL A 130 -8.10 -10.46 -6.76
N GLY A 131 -7.56 -9.26 -6.80
CA GLY A 131 -6.12 -9.01 -6.86
C GLY A 131 -5.75 -7.91 -7.84
N LEU A 132 -4.48 -7.88 -8.24
CA LEU A 132 -4.00 -7.03 -9.32
C LEU A 132 -3.82 -7.85 -10.60
N ASN A 133 -3.94 -7.18 -11.76
CA ASN A 133 -3.49 -7.73 -13.03
C ASN A 133 -1.98 -7.45 -13.25
N ASP A 134 -1.42 -7.90 -14.36
CA ASP A 134 0.02 -7.77 -14.66
C ASP A 134 0.48 -6.30 -14.80
N GLU A 135 -0.45 -5.37 -15.06
CA GLU A 135 -0.20 -3.93 -15.12
C GLU A 135 -0.36 -3.24 -13.76
N GLY A 136 -0.71 -3.99 -12.69
CA GLY A 136 -0.93 -3.47 -11.35
C GLY A 136 -2.32 -2.85 -11.12
N PHE A 137 -3.28 -3.04 -12.03
CA PHE A 137 -4.65 -2.57 -11.87
C PHE A 137 -5.46 -3.50 -10.99
N ALA A 138 -6.37 -2.94 -10.19
CA ALA A 138 -7.24 -3.71 -9.32
C ALA A 138 -8.26 -4.53 -10.13
N LYS A 139 -8.35 -5.84 -9.86
CA LYS A 139 -9.40 -6.72 -10.34
C LYS A 139 -10.45 -6.88 -9.27
N ILE A 140 -11.71 -6.61 -9.59
CA ILE A 140 -12.83 -6.72 -8.68
C ILE A 140 -13.93 -7.53 -9.37
N ASP A 141 -14.42 -8.55 -8.68
CA ASP A 141 -15.61 -9.28 -9.10
C ASP A 141 -16.86 -8.51 -8.64
N ILE A 142 -17.62 -8.05 -9.60
CA ILE A 142 -18.91 -7.37 -9.40
C ILE A 142 -20.01 -8.26 -10.01
N ASN A 143 -20.78 -8.91 -9.16
CA ASN A 143 -21.89 -9.81 -9.57
C ASN A 143 -21.45 -10.93 -10.53
N GLY A 144 -20.29 -11.55 -10.29
CA GLY A 144 -19.76 -12.64 -11.11
C GLY A 144 -19.01 -12.20 -12.36
N LYS A 145 -18.79 -10.89 -12.55
CA LYS A 145 -18.01 -10.32 -13.63
C LYS A 145 -16.77 -9.62 -13.09
N ILE A 146 -15.59 -10.05 -13.55
CA ILE A 146 -14.33 -9.39 -13.16
C ILE A 146 -14.14 -8.12 -13.99
N GLU A 147 -14.09 -6.99 -13.29
CA GLU A 147 -13.77 -5.69 -13.87
C GLU A 147 -12.40 -5.19 -13.37
N THR A 148 -11.73 -4.39 -14.21
CA THR A 148 -10.39 -3.87 -13.93
C THR A 148 -10.43 -2.37 -13.73
N PHE A 149 -9.81 -1.90 -12.64
CA PHE A 149 -9.80 -0.49 -12.24
C PHE A 149 -8.38 0.01 -12.07
N ASN A 150 -8.06 1.10 -12.76
CA ASN A 150 -6.75 1.75 -12.68
C ASN A 150 -6.51 2.38 -11.29
N SER A 151 -7.54 3.03 -10.73
CA SER A 151 -7.47 3.66 -9.41
C SER A 151 -8.80 3.48 -8.69
N ILE A 152 -8.75 3.02 -7.45
CA ILE A 152 -9.91 2.86 -6.57
C ILE A 152 -9.56 3.32 -5.16
N ASN A 153 -10.57 3.81 -4.45
CA ASN A 153 -10.55 4.08 -3.02
C ASN A 153 -11.35 3.01 -2.30
N ILE A 154 -10.68 2.16 -1.52
CA ILE A 154 -11.34 1.16 -0.67
C ILE A 154 -11.76 1.84 0.64
N THR A 155 -13.00 1.67 1.04
CA THR A 155 -13.59 2.23 2.28
C THR A 155 -13.93 1.15 3.27
#